data_2562ca5ad07717250acf82491acc9402
#
_entry.id   2562ca5ad07717250acf82491acc9402
#
_cell.length_a   1.000
_cell.length_b   1.000
_cell.length_c   1.000
_cell.angle_alpha   90.00
_cell.angle_beta   90.00
_cell.angle_gamma   90.00
#
_symmetry.space_group_name_H-M   'P 1'
#
loop_
_entity.id
_entity.type
_entity.pdbx_description
1 polymer ?
#
loop_
_entity_poly.entity_id
_entity_poly.type
_entity_poly.pdbx_seq_one_letter_code
_entity_poly.pdbx_strand_id
1 'polypeptide(L)'
;MIFPKLNAIKKNSYKKTVNGFIPKEVYIPLNQDSEIDGKCLVKPGEHVEEGQLLAKYEDKECLFPHLVYSSVPGTVEEILLNPSPCGKNIETVKIRLQGSFKYLGKKNPETDVKNLTQSEIILDIAKKGILNTFVTDRPEYLAENLEKIRGHKNRLVIVRLFDDDPSRMIDGILSNLYQDKINEGIRILIKALDADGVILVTDNNFEKPEIFNPKFFTSVSGFFLPRYLKLPCSRIF
;
A
#
# COMPACT_ATOMS: atom_id res chain seq x y z
N MET A 1 -7.99 30.85 24.56
CA MET A 1 -6.88 29.87 24.45
C MET A 1 -6.20 30.10 23.12
N ILE A 2 -5.03 30.77 23.13
CA ILE A 2 -4.31 31.12 21.90
C ILE A 2 -3.40 29.93 21.57
N PHE A 3 -3.75 29.19 20.52
CA PHE A 3 -2.84 28.15 20.01
C PHE A 3 -1.64 28.86 19.36
N PRO A 4 -0.42 28.52 19.72
CA PRO A 4 0.74 29.06 19.03
C PRO A 4 0.59 28.70 17.54
N LYS A 5 0.72 29.69 16.66
CA LYS A 5 0.89 29.45 15.23
C LYS A 5 2.12 28.55 15.09
N LEU A 6 1.90 27.28 14.79
CA LEU A 6 2.97 26.43 14.30
C LEU A 6 3.51 27.13 13.06
N ASN A 7 4.71 27.66 13.17
CA ASN A 7 5.42 28.19 12.02
C ASN A 7 5.44 27.08 10.98
N ALA A 8 4.87 27.34 9.82
CA ALA A 8 4.90 26.42 8.71
C ALA A 8 6.35 25.95 8.54
N ILE A 9 6.59 24.66 8.77
CA ILE A 9 7.90 24.07 8.52
C ILE A 9 8.24 24.43 7.08
N LYS A 10 9.34 25.13 6.90
CA LYS A 10 9.81 25.54 5.56
C LYS A 10 9.77 24.33 4.68
N LYS A 11 8.99 24.40 3.60
CA LYS A 11 8.93 23.36 2.57
C LYS A 11 10.36 23.01 2.17
N ASN A 12 10.86 21.88 2.67
CA ASN A 12 12.14 21.38 2.22
C ASN A 12 11.97 20.97 0.76
N SER A 13 12.53 21.73 -0.15
CA SER A 13 12.58 21.33 -1.54
C SER A 13 13.50 20.11 -1.64
N TYR A 14 12.94 18.95 -1.98
CA TYR A 14 13.74 17.75 -2.27
C TYR A 14 14.61 18.04 -3.48
N LYS A 15 15.90 18.14 -3.25
CA LYS A 15 16.82 18.45 -4.33
C LYS A 15 17.23 17.22 -5.13
N LYS A 16 17.23 16.04 -4.51
CA LYS A 16 17.68 14.81 -5.18
C LYS A 16 17.27 13.58 -4.38
N THR A 17 16.76 12.56 -5.06
CA THR A 17 16.64 11.19 -4.55
C THR A 17 17.84 10.39 -5.07
N VAL A 18 18.35 9.48 -4.25
CA VAL A 18 19.41 8.54 -4.62
C VAL A 18 18.93 7.13 -4.34
N ASN A 19 19.36 6.17 -5.15
CA ASN A 19 19.10 4.78 -4.89
C ASN A 19 19.82 4.34 -3.62
N GLY A 20 19.13 3.61 -2.75
CA GLY A 20 19.74 2.95 -1.61
C GLY A 20 20.69 1.84 -2.05
N PHE A 21 21.55 1.39 -1.15
CA PHE A 21 22.34 0.19 -1.39
C PHE A 21 21.44 -1.05 -1.31
N ILE A 22 21.83 -2.08 -2.04
CA ILE A 22 21.19 -3.40 -1.97
C ILE A 22 21.85 -4.17 -0.82
N PRO A 23 21.09 -4.61 0.21
CA PRO A 23 21.66 -5.32 1.35
C PRO A 23 22.10 -6.73 0.93
N LYS A 24 23.05 -7.30 1.68
CA LYS A 24 23.46 -8.72 1.48
C LYS A 24 22.44 -9.71 1.98
N GLU A 25 21.68 -9.33 3.00
CA GLU A 25 20.70 -10.16 3.68
C GLU A 25 19.43 -9.36 3.92
N VAL A 26 18.28 -10.01 3.85
CA VAL A 26 16.98 -9.43 4.20
C VAL A 26 16.23 -10.36 5.14
N TYR A 27 15.41 -9.76 5.99
CA TYR A 27 14.56 -10.43 6.96
C TYR A 27 13.12 -10.13 6.61
N ILE A 28 12.37 -11.13 6.16
CA ILE A 28 10.98 -10.99 5.73
C ILE A 28 10.07 -11.60 6.79
N PRO A 29 9.36 -10.79 7.59
CA PRO A 29 8.37 -11.29 8.53
C PRO A 29 7.27 -12.02 7.78
N LEU A 30 6.91 -13.21 8.22
CA LEU A 30 5.88 -14.00 7.57
C LEU A 30 4.48 -13.62 8.00
N ASN A 31 4.34 -13.03 9.19
CA ASN A 31 3.07 -12.57 9.72
C ASN A 31 3.23 -11.20 10.41
N GLN A 32 2.18 -10.41 10.44
CA GLN A 32 2.13 -9.18 11.22
C GLN A 32 1.48 -9.37 12.59
N ASP A 33 0.71 -10.44 12.76
CA ASP A 33 0.05 -10.82 13.99
C ASP A 33 0.34 -12.28 14.35
N SER A 34 0.90 -12.52 15.54
CA SER A 34 1.28 -13.84 16.01
C SER A 34 0.09 -14.78 16.29
N GLU A 35 -1.15 -14.28 16.20
CA GLU A 35 -2.36 -15.04 16.49
C GLU A 35 -2.94 -15.77 15.28
N ILE A 36 -2.39 -15.53 14.08
CA ILE A 36 -2.88 -16.18 12.85
C ILE A 36 -1.97 -17.35 12.52
N ASP A 37 -2.51 -18.54 12.51
CA ASP A 37 -1.81 -19.75 12.06
C ASP A 37 -1.56 -19.68 10.56
N GLY A 38 -0.31 -19.80 10.17
CA GLY A 38 0.11 -19.75 8.78
C GLY A 38 1.06 -20.83 8.40
N LYS A 39 1.17 -21.06 7.11
CA LYS A 39 2.09 -22.05 6.55
C LYS A 39 3.24 -21.35 5.85
N CYS A 40 4.44 -21.48 6.40
CA CYS A 40 5.67 -21.19 5.67
C CYS A 40 5.83 -22.24 4.54
N LEU A 41 6.05 -21.76 3.32
CA LEU A 41 6.12 -22.60 2.11
C LEU A 41 7.55 -22.88 1.66
N VAL A 42 8.54 -22.25 2.28
CA VAL A 42 9.95 -22.37 1.94
C VAL A 42 10.75 -22.99 3.07
N LYS A 43 11.94 -23.51 2.75
CA LYS A 43 12.83 -24.19 3.70
C LYS A 43 14.23 -23.60 3.63
N PRO A 44 15.03 -23.68 4.72
CA PRO A 44 16.44 -23.35 4.68
C PRO A 44 17.18 -24.11 3.56
N GLY A 45 18.03 -23.41 2.84
CA GLY A 45 18.75 -23.91 1.66
C GLY A 45 18.00 -23.76 0.33
N GLU A 46 16.71 -23.42 0.35
CA GLU A 46 15.92 -23.22 -0.87
C GLU A 46 16.28 -21.89 -1.55
N HIS A 47 16.37 -21.92 -2.89
CA HIS A 47 16.52 -20.71 -3.68
C HIS A 47 15.14 -20.12 -3.99
N VAL A 48 14.97 -18.82 -3.78
CA VAL A 48 13.73 -18.08 -4.02
C VAL A 48 13.96 -16.95 -5.01
N GLU A 49 12.96 -16.67 -5.82
CA GLU A 49 12.96 -15.53 -6.74
C GLU A 49 12.29 -14.31 -6.10
N GLU A 50 12.61 -13.10 -6.61
CA GLU A 50 11.83 -11.91 -6.30
C GLU A 50 10.37 -12.10 -6.71
N GLY A 51 9.43 -11.84 -5.78
CA GLY A 51 8.00 -12.07 -5.99
C GLY A 51 7.55 -13.52 -5.78
N GLN A 52 8.41 -14.44 -5.35
CA GLN A 52 8.00 -15.81 -4.98
C GLN A 52 7.22 -15.80 -3.67
N LEU A 53 6.15 -16.59 -3.60
CA LEU A 53 5.34 -16.77 -2.40
C LEU A 53 6.15 -17.51 -1.32
N LEU A 54 6.31 -16.88 -0.16
CA LEU A 54 7.03 -17.43 1.00
C LEU A 54 6.11 -18.05 2.02
N ALA A 55 4.94 -17.46 2.23
CA ALA A 55 3.97 -17.94 3.21
C ALA A 55 2.54 -17.61 2.80
N LYS A 56 1.63 -18.44 3.29
CA LYS A 56 0.18 -18.28 3.12
C LYS A 56 -0.50 -18.47 4.47
N TYR A 57 -1.35 -17.53 4.84
CA TYR A 57 -2.16 -17.57 6.05
C TYR A 57 -3.64 -17.53 5.68
N GLU A 58 -4.43 -18.40 6.30
CA GLU A 58 -5.86 -18.44 6.11
C GLU A 58 -6.52 -18.05 7.44
N ASP A 59 -7.11 -16.88 7.48
CA ASP A 59 -7.95 -16.43 8.57
C ASP A 59 -9.40 -16.76 8.22
N LYS A 60 -10.12 -17.36 9.17
CA LYS A 60 -11.53 -17.73 8.99
C LYS A 60 -12.45 -16.51 8.86
N GLU A 61 -12.00 -15.37 9.33
CA GLU A 61 -12.73 -14.11 9.29
C GLU A 61 -12.46 -13.30 8.00
N CYS A 62 -11.45 -13.69 7.23
CA CYS A 62 -11.05 -13.02 6.01
C CYS A 62 -11.53 -13.77 4.76
N LEU A 63 -11.93 -13.01 3.74
CA LEU A 63 -12.36 -13.57 2.45
C LEU A 63 -11.18 -14.04 1.59
N PHE A 64 -10.03 -13.44 1.80
CA PHE A 64 -8.83 -13.70 1.01
C PHE A 64 -7.69 -14.20 1.91
N PRO A 65 -6.88 -15.15 1.43
CA PRO A 65 -5.70 -15.56 2.17
C PRO A 65 -4.66 -14.43 2.22
N HIS A 66 -3.98 -14.34 3.34
CA HIS A 66 -2.85 -13.45 3.50
C HIS A 66 -1.62 -14.07 2.82
N LEU A 67 -1.00 -13.34 1.91
CA LEU A 67 0.10 -13.82 1.09
C LEU A 67 1.36 -12.99 1.37
N VAL A 68 2.47 -13.65 1.64
CA VAL A 68 3.77 -13.01 1.87
C VAL A 68 4.72 -13.42 0.78
N TYR A 69 5.31 -12.44 0.11
CA TYR A 69 6.20 -12.65 -1.03
C TYR A 69 7.63 -12.23 -0.72
N SER A 70 8.58 -12.86 -1.39
CA SER A 70 9.98 -12.43 -1.33
C SER A 70 10.15 -11.10 -2.06
N SER A 71 10.77 -10.14 -1.39
CA SER A 71 11.15 -8.86 -2.00
C SER A 71 12.47 -8.93 -2.78
N VAL A 72 13.19 -10.03 -2.67
CA VAL A 72 14.52 -10.21 -3.28
C VAL A 72 14.71 -11.64 -3.81
N PRO A 73 15.56 -11.85 -4.82
CA PRO A 73 16.05 -13.19 -5.18
C PRO A 73 17.15 -13.61 -4.20
N GLY A 74 17.22 -14.89 -3.86
CA GLY A 74 18.30 -15.37 -2.99
C GLY A 74 18.09 -16.77 -2.45
N THR A 75 18.92 -17.12 -1.48
CA THR A 75 18.84 -18.40 -0.78
C THR A 75 18.32 -18.18 0.64
N VAL A 76 17.32 -18.93 1.03
CA VAL A 76 16.81 -18.97 2.40
C VAL A 76 17.90 -19.53 3.29
N GLU A 77 18.40 -18.75 4.25
CA GLU A 77 19.42 -19.22 5.19
C GLU A 77 18.79 -19.90 6.39
N GLU A 78 17.82 -19.26 6.97
CA GLU A 78 17.13 -19.78 8.16
C GLU A 78 15.73 -19.17 8.30
N ILE A 79 14.92 -19.81 9.12
CA ILE A 79 13.64 -19.31 9.58
C ILE A 79 13.76 -19.15 11.09
N LEU A 80 13.58 -17.92 11.58
CA LEU A 80 13.82 -17.55 12.97
C LEU A 80 12.71 -16.70 13.55
N LEU A 81 12.60 -16.65 14.85
CA LEU A 81 11.71 -15.74 15.55
C LEU A 81 12.40 -14.37 15.72
N ASN A 82 11.84 -13.34 15.15
CA ASN A 82 12.38 -11.98 15.20
C ASN A 82 11.38 -11.03 15.84
N PRO A 83 11.81 -10.06 16.66
CA PRO A 83 10.90 -9.06 17.20
C PRO A 83 10.32 -8.18 16.09
N SER A 84 9.02 -8.08 16.06
CA SER A 84 8.29 -7.17 15.16
C SER A 84 8.26 -5.76 15.75
N PRO A 85 7.94 -4.74 14.93
CA PRO A 85 7.68 -3.39 15.44
C PRO A 85 6.60 -3.31 16.51
N CYS A 86 5.69 -4.29 16.55
CA CYS A 86 4.64 -4.39 17.57
C CYS A 86 5.12 -5.08 18.87
N GLY A 87 6.40 -5.40 18.99
CA GLY A 87 6.99 -6.02 20.19
C GLY A 87 6.74 -7.52 20.35
N LYS A 88 6.06 -8.17 19.41
CA LYS A 88 5.86 -9.62 19.40
C LYS A 88 6.96 -10.30 18.57
N ASN A 89 7.34 -11.51 18.97
CA ASN A 89 8.24 -12.33 18.15
C ASN A 89 7.45 -12.98 17.01
N ILE A 90 7.89 -12.76 15.78
CA ILE A 90 7.24 -13.22 14.57
C ILE A 90 8.21 -14.11 13.78
N GLU A 91 7.70 -15.21 13.26
CA GLU A 91 8.42 -16.06 12.32
C GLU A 91 8.88 -15.24 11.10
N THR A 92 10.16 -15.28 10.82
CA THR A 92 10.82 -14.42 9.83
C THR A 92 11.75 -15.26 8.98
N VAL A 93 11.67 -15.14 7.67
CA VAL A 93 12.59 -15.77 6.72
C VAL A 93 13.78 -14.87 6.50
N LYS A 94 14.97 -15.37 6.79
CA LYS A 94 16.24 -14.73 6.44
C LYS A 94 16.68 -15.20 5.07
N ILE A 95 16.88 -14.28 4.14
CA ILE A 95 17.31 -14.58 2.77
C ILE A 95 18.64 -13.89 2.51
N ARG A 96 19.64 -14.67 2.11
CA ARG A 96 20.89 -14.12 1.55
C ARG A 96 20.65 -13.81 0.09
N LEU A 97 20.80 -12.55 -0.26
CA LEU A 97 20.56 -12.06 -1.60
C LEU A 97 21.56 -12.67 -2.59
N GLN A 98 21.04 -13.33 -3.61
CA GLN A 98 21.81 -13.99 -4.65
C GLN A 98 20.97 -14.10 -5.94
N GLY A 99 21.58 -13.83 -7.07
CA GLY A 99 20.91 -13.89 -8.37
C GLY A 99 20.49 -12.53 -8.90
N SER A 100 19.62 -12.50 -9.90
CA SER A 100 19.17 -11.30 -10.57
C SER A 100 17.72 -10.96 -10.20
N PHE A 101 17.46 -9.70 -9.96
CA PHE A 101 16.10 -9.20 -9.73
C PHE A 101 15.21 -9.41 -10.96
N LYS A 102 13.98 -9.83 -10.74
CA LYS A 102 12.97 -10.04 -11.77
C LYS A 102 12.26 -8.74 -12.14
N TYR A 103 12.00 -7.90 -11.16
CA TYR A 103 11.21 -6.67 -11.30
C TYR A 103 12.02 -5.39 -11.06
N LEU A 104 12.96 -5.40 -10.14
CA LEU A 104 13.74 -4.21 -9.80
C LEU A 104 14.48 -3.64 -11.03
N GLY A 105 14.18 -2.37 -11.35
CA GLY A 105 14.79 -1.67 -12.49
C GLY A 105 14.28 -2.11 -13.87
N LYS A 106 13.28 -2.99 -13.94
CA LYS A 106 12.68 -3.48 -15.19
C LYS A 106 11.27 -2.96 -15.37
N LYS A 107 10.82 -2.88 -16.62
CA LYS A 107 9.41 -2.63 -16.93
C LYS A 107 8.63 -3.91 -16.68
N ASN A 108 7.67 -3.85 -15.78
CA ASN A 108 6.73 -4.95 -15.58
C ASN A 108 5.72 -4.98 -16.73
N PRO A 109 5.26 -6.17 -17.16
CA PRO A 109 4.16 -6.26 -18.10
C PRO A 109 2.93 -5.56 -17.51
N GLU A 110 2.35 -4.66 -18.29
CA GLU A 110 1.12 -3.99 -17.89
C GLU A 110 -0.05 -4.97 -18.00
N THR A 111 -0.88 -5.01 -16.96
CA THR A 111 -2.14 -5.77 -17.02
C THR A 111 -3.20 -4.88 -17.65
N ASP A 112 -3.84 -5.35 -18.69
CA ASP A 112 -4.97 -4.63 -19.30
C ASP A 112 -6.21 -4.71 -18.40
N VAL A 113 -6.31 -3.72 -17.51
CA VAL A 113 -7.42 -3.61 -16.56
C VAL A 113 -8.74 -3.25 -17.23
N LYS A 114 -8.72 -2.77 -18.50
CA LYS A 114 -9.94 -2.30 -19.19
C LYS A 114 -10.98 -3.40 -19.37
N ASN A 115 -10.53 -4.63 -19.60
CA ASN A 115 -11.39 -5.77 -19.86
C ASN A 115 -11.76 -6.58 -18.61
N LEU A 116 -11.17 -6.29 -17.46
CA LEU A 116 -11.44 -7.01 -16.22
C LEU A 116 -12.75 -6.55 -15.57
N THR A 117 -13.46 -7.46 -14.96
CA THR A 117 -14.61 -7.18 -14.08
C THR A 117 -14.13 -6.66 -12.72
N GLN A 118 -15.03 -6.07 -11.94
CA GLN A 118 -14.73 -5.61 -10.58
C GLN A 118 -14.18 -6.74 -9.70
N SER A 119 -14.81 -7.92 -9.76
CA SER A 119 -14.38 -9.08 -8.97
C SER A 119 -12.99 -9.57 -9.36
N GLU A 120 -12.66 -9.59 -10.66
CA GLU A 120 -11.33 -9.97 -11.14
C GLU A 120 -10.26 -8.98 -10.69
N ILE A 121 -10.56 -7.68 -10.71
CA ILE A 121 -9.64 -6.65 -10.20
C ILE A 121 -9.38 -6.85 -8.70
N ILE A 122 -10.43 -7.04 -7.90
CA ILE A 122 -10.29 -7.26 -6.45
C ILE A 122 -9.50 -8.54 -6.18
N LEU A 123 -9.77 -9.61 -6.93
CA LEU A 123 -9.02 -10.86 -6.80
C LEU A 123 -7.54 -10.69 -7.16
N ASP A 124 -7.21 -9.89 -8.18
CA ASP A 124 -5.83 -9.60 -8.54
C ASP A 124 -5.11 -8.74 -7.49
N ILE A 125 -5.81 -7.79 -6.87
CA ILE A 125 -5.31 -7.02 -5.73
C ILE A 125 -5.03 -7.96 -4.54
N ALA A 126 -5.94 -8.90 -4.25
CA ALA A 126 -5.76 -9.91 -3.21
C ALA A 126 -4.53 -10.81 -3.47
N LYS A 127 -4.38 -11.32 -4.69
CA LYS A 127 -3.22 -12.13 -5.10
C LYS A 127 -1.89 -11.39 -5.00
N LYS A 128 -1.89 -10.07 -5.07
CA LYS A 128 -0.69 -9.24 -4.93
C LYS A 128 -0.38 -8.88 -3.47
N GLY A 129 -1.26 -9.22 -2.53
CA GLY A 129 -1.07 -8.94 -1.10
C GLY A 129 -0.98 -7.45 -0.78
N ILE A 130 -1.70 -6.60 -1.50
CA ILE A 130 -1.65 -5.14 -1.32
C ILE A 130 -2.31 -4.75 -0.01
N LEU A 131 -1.59 -3.97 0.80
CA LEU A 131 -2.04 -3.52 2.11
C LEU A 131 -2.55 -2.07 2.05
N ASN A 132 -3.59 -1.82 2.84
CA ASN A 132 -4.07 -0.48 3.17
C ASN A 132 -3.52 -0.10 4.56
N THR A 133 -2.75 0.97 4.63
CA THR A 133 -2.12 1.45 5.86
C THR A 133 -2.68 2.80 6.32
N PHE A 134 -3.78 3.25 5.71
CA PHE A 134 -4.24 4.64 5.84
C PHE A 134 -4.93 4.94 7.18
N VAL A 135 -5.76 4.07 7.69
CA VAL A 135 -6.71 4.43 8.77
C VAL A 135 -6.52 3.62 10.05
N THR A 136 -5.79 2.53 9.98
CA THR A 136 -5.71 1.56 11.07
C THR A 136 -4.34 1.53 11.71
N ASP A 137 -4.29 1.23 13.00
CA ASP A 137 -3.04 0.95 13.72
C ASP A 137 -2.36 -0.32 13.19
N ARG A 138 -3.10 -1.11 12.43
CA ARG A 138 -2.63 -2.33 11.77
C ARG A 138 -2.91 -2.26 10.28
N PRO A 139 -1.97 -2.69 9.43
CA PRO A 139 -2.23 -2.81 8.00
C PRO A 139 -3.35 -3.81 7.74
N GLU A 140 -4.28 -3.43 6.87
CA GLU A 140 -5.36 -4.30 6.40
C GLU A 140 -5.15 -4.66 4.93
N TYR A 141 -5.65 -5.82 4.50
CA TYR A 141 -5.62 -6.16 3.09
C TYR A 141 -6.60 -5.31 2.30
N LEU A 142 -6.08 -4.59 1.30
CA LEU A 142 -6.89 -3.68 0.48
C LEU A 142 -8.07 -4.40 -0.18
N ALA A 143 -7.88 -5.63 -0.64
CA ALA A 143 -8.95 -6.44 -1.24
C ALA A 143 -10.13 -6.68 -0.30
N GLU A 144 -9.85 -6.92 1.00
CA GLU A 144 -10.90 -7.05 2.02
C GLU A 144 -11.71 -5.76 2.19
N ASN A 145 -11.01 -4.62 2.23
CA ASN A 145 -11.69 -3.32 2.33
C ASN A 145 -12.57 -3.06 1.10
N LEU A 146 -12.07 -3.35 -0.11
CA LEU A 146 -12.82 -3.15 -1.34
C LEU A 146 -14.06 -4.04 -1.40
N GLU A 147 -13.95 -5.32 -1.02
CA GLU A 147 -15.09 -6.24 -1.03
C GLU A 147 -16.16 -5.84 -0.02
N LYS A 148 -15.75 -5.40 1.19
CA LYS A 148 -16.68 -4.88 2.20
C LYS A 148 -17.49 -3.67 1.71
N ILE A 149 -16.88 -2.83 0.87
CA ILE A 149 -17.49 -1.58 0.38
C ILE A 149 -18.31 -1.81 -0.89
N ARG A 150 -17.98 -2.79 -1.70
CA ARG A 150 -18.57 -3.02 -3.03
C ARG A 150 -20.11 -3.03 -3.07
N GLY A 151 -20.74 -3.54 -2.02
CA GLY A 151 -22.21 -3.61 -1.90
C GLY A 151 -22.89 -2.30 -1.45
N HIS A 152 -22.11 -1.25 -1.10
CA HIS A 152 -22.68 -0.03 -0.55
C HIS A 152 -22.98 1.01 -1.65
N LYS A 153 -23.91 1.94 -1.33
CA LYS A 153 -24.18 3.13 -2.18
C LYS A 153 -23.23 4.26 -1.81
N ASN A 154 -22.99 5.18 -2.75
CA ASN A 154 -22.16 6.38 -2.55
C ASN A 154 -20.71 6.02 -2.16
N ARG A 155 -20.04 5.29 -3.02
CA ARG A 155 -18.66 4.85 -2.84
C ARG A 155 -17.68 5.95 -3.25
N LEU A 156 -16.82 6.35 -2.33
CA LEU A 156 -15.80 7.37 -2.57
C LEU A 156 -14.41 6.77 -2.37
N VAL A 157 -13.49 7.12 -3.27
CA VAL A 157 -12.07 6.84 -3.13
C VAL A 157 -11.38 8.08 -2.59
N ILE A 158 -10.77 7.98 -1.40
CA ILE A 158 -9.99 9.06 -0.82
C ILE A 158 -8.51 8.70 -0.95
N VAL A 159 -7.75 9.55 -1.62
CA VAL A 159 -6.32 9.36 -1.84
C VAL A 159 -5.56 10.45 -1.13
N ARG A 160 -4.76 10.07 -0.14
CA ARG A 160 -3.87 10.97 0.59
C ARG A 160 -2.48 10.91 -0.03
N LEU A 161 -1.95 12.07 -0.40
CA LEU A 161 -0.66 12.24 -1.06
C LEU A 161 0.29 13.11 -0.24
N PHE A 162 0.21 13.04 1.07
CA PHE A 162 1.09 13.73 2.00
C PHE A 162 1.26 12.91 3.27
N ASP A 163 2.35 13.15 3.98
CA ASP A 163 2.62 12.52 5.27
C ASP A 163 1.90 13.25 6.40
N ASP A 164 1.35 12.53 7.38
CA ASP A 164 0.71 13.11 8.58
C ASP A 164 1.73 13.74 9.52
N ASP A 165 2.92 13.17 9.57
CA ASP A 165 4.03 13.66 10.36
C ASP A 165 4.84 14.64 9.52
N PRO A 166 4.96 15.93 9.95
CA PRO A 166 5.73 16.93 9.22
C PRO A 166 7.22 16.59 9.05
N SER A 167 7.76 15.67 9.84
CA SER A 167 9.14 15.19 9.73
C SER A 167 9.30 14.10 8.68
N ARG A 168 8.23 13.46 8.28
CA ARG A 168 8.19 12.49 7.19
C ARG A 168 7.94 13.19 5.86
N MET A 169 8.45 12.62 4.80
CA MET A 169 8.35 13.21 3.46
C MET A 169 8.17 12.17 2.37
N ILE A 170 7.96 10.91 2.74
CA ILE A 170 7.96 9.78 1.81
C ILE A 170 6.78 9.89 0.84
N ASP A 171 5.56 10.08 1.36
CA ASP A 171 4.36 10.16 0.53
C ASP A 171 4.39 11.36 -0.41
N GLY A 172 4.89 12.51 0.07
CA GLY A 172 5.09 13.70 -0.76
C GLY A 172 6.14 13.49 -1.86
N ILE A 173 7.24 12.78 -1.57
CA ILE A 173 8.25 12.44 -2.58
C ILE A 173 7.69 11.46 -3.60
N LEU A 174 7.04 10.39 -3.15
CA LEU A 174 6.46 9.37 -4.02
C LEU A 174 5.37 9.95 -4.92
N SER A 175 4.54 10.86 -4.40
CA SER A 175 3.49 11.51 -5.19
C SER A 175 4.07 12.34 -6.34
N ASN A 176 5.20 13.00 -6.13
CA ASN A 176 5.85 13.77 -7.18
C ASN A 176 6.60 12.88 -8.20
N LEU A 177 7.25 11.80 -7.74
CA LEU A 177 8.05 10.94 -8.62
C LEU A 177 7.21 9.96 -9.45
N TYR A 178 6.06 9.54 -8.94
CA TYR A 178 5.26 8.45 -9.50
C TYR A 178 3.81 8.86 -9.78
N GLN A 179 3.60 10.12 -10.14
CA GLN A 179 2.27 10.68 -10.38
C GLN A 179 1.43 9.84 -11.36
N ASP A 180 2.04 9.42 -12.49
CA ASP A 180 1.34 8.59 -13.49
C ASP A 180 0.89 7.24 -12.92
N LYS A 181 1.76 6.59 -12.13
CA LYS A 181 1.44 5.31 -11.50
C LYS A 181 0.34 5.45 -10.43
N ILE A 182 0.36 6.55 -9.69
CA ILE A 182 -0.68 6.86 -8.71
C ILE A 182 -2.01 7.08 -9.43
N ASN A 183 -2.01 7.84 -10.51
CA ASN A 183 -3.19 8.08 -11.32
C ASN A 183 -3.78 6.78 -11.90
N GLU A 184 -2.92 5.86 -12.35
CA GLU A 184 -3.34 4.54 -12.81
C GLU A 184 -3.94 3.71 -11.66
N GLY A 185 -3.30 3.71 -10.48
CA GLY A 185 -3.83 3.06 -9.29
C GLY A 185 -5.22 3.58 -8.89
N ILE A 186 -5.42 4.90 -8.96
CA ILE A 186 -6.72 5.53 -8.71
C ILE A 186 -7.78 5.04 -9.71
N ARG A 187 -7.45 4.94 -11.01
CA ARG A 187 -8.37 4.41 -12.03
C ARG A 187 -8.76 2.97 -11.75
N ILE A 188 -7.80 2.15 -11.33
CA ILE A 188 -8.04 0.76 -10.93
C ILE A 188 -9.03 0.70 -9.77
N LEU A 189 -8.83 1.51 -8.74
CA LEU A 189 -9.73 1.57 -7.57
C LEU A 189 -11.14 2.07 -7.93
N ILE A 190 -11.24 3.10 -8.77
CA ILE A 190 -12.53 3.59 -9.28
C ILE A 190 -13.28 2.45 -9.97
N LYS A 191 -12.59 1.71 -10.84
CA LYS A 191 -13.21 0.59 -11.57
C LYS A 191 -13.57 -0.57 -10.64
N ALA A 192 -12.69 -0.94 -9.71
CA ALA A 192 -12.93 -2.01 -8.75
C ALA A 192 -14.18 -1.77 -7.90
N LEU A 193 -14.42 -0.53 -7.50
CA LEU A 193 -15.54 -0.13 -6.66
C LEU A 193 -16.75 0.38 -7.45
N ASP A 194 -16.63 0.67 -8.73
CA ASP A 194 -17.59 1.52 -9.46
C ASP A 194 -17.86 2.80 -8.67
N ALA A 195 -16.77 3.50 -8.32
CA ALA A 195 -16.83 4.60 -7.38
C ALA A 195 -17.57 5.80 -7.95
N ASP A 196 -18.38 6.44 -7.11
CA ASP A 196 -19.15 7.63 -7.47
C ASP A 196 -18.29 8.89 -7.50
N GLY A 197 -17.15 8.89 -6.76
CA GLY A 197 -16.25 10.03 -6.73
C GLY A 197 -14.88 9.73 -6.17
N VAL A 198 -13.98 10.71 -6.34
CA VAL A 198 -12.62 10.67 -5.83
C VAL A 198 -12.29 11.97 -5.11
N ILE A 199 -11.67 11.87 -3.96
CA ILE A 199 -11.14 12.99 -3.20
C ILE A 199 -9.62 12.84 -3.15
N LEU A 200 -8.89 13.78 -3.75
CA LEU A 200 -7.44 13.87 -3.59
C LEU A 200 -7.11 14.86 -2.49
N VAL A 201 -6.34 14.40 -1.51
CA VAL A 201 -5.85 15.24 -0.43
C VAL A 201 -4.35 15.43 -0.64
N THR A 202 -3.94 16.66 -0.99
CA THR A 202 -2.56 16.98 -1.39
C THR A 202 -2.00 18.17 -0.63
N ASP A 203 -0.71 18.35 -0.67
CA ASP A 203 0.00 19.51 -0.12
C ASP A 203 0.28 20.62 -1.15
N ASN A 204 -0.58 20.86 -2.11
CA ASN A 204 -0.61 21.95 -3.10
C ASN A 204 0.09 21.79 -4.45
N ASN A 205 0.80 20.69 -4.72
CA ASN A 205 1.60 20.60 -5.97
C ASN A 205 1.23 19.42 -6.87
N PHE A 206 0.10 18.78 -6.63
CA PHE A 206 -0.32 17.66 -7.46
C PHE A 206 -1.18 18.18 -8.63
N GLU A 207 -0.75 17.92 -9.85
CA GLU A 207 -1.54 18.24 -11.04
C GLU A 207 -2.77 17.33 -11.12
N LYS A 208 -3.92 17.92 -11.42
CA LYS A 208 -5.15 17.13 -11.59
C LYS A 208 -4.96 16.16 -12.74
N PRO A 209 -5.22 14.86 -12.53
CA PRO A 209 -5.20 13.92 -13.63
C PRO A 209 -6.29 14.27 -14.64
N GLU A 210 -5.93 14.41 -15.91
CA GLU A 210 -6.84 14.81 -17.01
C GLU A 210 -7.96 13.80 -17.30
N ILE A 211 -7.97 12.63 -16.67
CA ILE A 211 -8.73 11.47 -17.14
C ILE A 211 -9.83 11.04 -16.17
N PHE A 212 -10.21 11.88 -15.26
CA PHE A 212 -11.33 11.55 -14.37
C PHE A 212 -12.61 12.20 -14.86
N ASN A 213 -13.58 11.37 -15.18
CA ASN A 213 -14.97 11.76 -15.24
C ASN A 213 -15.76 11.07 -14.10
N PRO A 214 -15.34 11.18 -12.83
CA PRO A 214 -16.18 10.76 -11.74
C PRO A 214 -17.31 11.76 -11.61
N LYS A 215 -18.47 11.33 -11.19
CA LYS A 215 -19.61 12.20 -10.89
C LYS A 215 -19.25 13.33 -9.93
N PHE A 216 -18.21 13.10 -9.14
CA PHE A 216 -17.68 14.06 -8.18
C PHE A 216 -16.16 13.94 -8.07
N PHE A 217 -15.43 15.02 -8.29
CA PHE A 217 -14.00 15.14 -8.06
C PHE A 217 -13.69 16.40 -7.27
N THR A 218 -12.98 16.28 -6.18
CA THR A 218 -12.47 17.43 -5.44
C THR A 218 -11.02 17.22 -5.02
N SER A 219 -10.24 18.29 -5.03
CA SER A 219 -8.92 18.31 -4.42
C SER A 219 -8.95 19.25 -3.23
N VAL A 220 -8.48 18.80 -2.09
CA VAL A 220 -8.35 19.60 -0.88
C VAL A 220 -6.88 19.85 -0.64
N SER A 221 -6.49 21.13 -0.67
CA SER A 221 -5.13 21.53 -0.32
C SER A 221 -5.09 22.09 1.09
N GLY A 222 -4.14 21.60 1.91
CA GLY A 222 -3.85 22.19 3.21
C GLY A 222 -3.93 21.24 4.38
N PHE A 223 -3.21 21.57 5.44
CA PHE A 223 -2.99 20.89 6.71
C PHE A 223 -4.25 20.63 7.57
N PHE A 224 -5.41 20.82 7.04
CA PHE A 224 -6.67 20.58 7.71
C PHE A 224 -7.43 19.51 6.95
N LEU A 225 -7.29 18.27 7.38
CA LEU A 225 -8.46 17.38 7.34
C LEU A 225 -9.50 18.09 8.20
N PRO A 226 -10.52 18.71 7.60
CA PRO A 226 -11.52 19.37 8.40
C PRO A 226 -12.20 18.26 9.19
N ARG A 227 -12.16 18.32 10.51
CA ARG A 227 -13.11 17.63 11.40
C ARG A 227 -14.57 17.95 11.01
N TYR A 228 -14.78 18.62 9.91
CA TYR A 228 -16.02 19.22 9.44
C TYR A 228 -16.42 18.86 8.00
N LEU A 229 -15.74 17.95 7.32
CA LEU A 229 -16.41 17.29 6.21
C LEU A 229 -17.52 16.42 6.80
N LYS A 230 -18.63 17.07 7.15
CA LYS A 230 -19.94 16.43 7.25
C LYS A 230 -20.33 15.98 5.83
N LEU A 231 -19.58 15.04 5.29
CA LEU A 231 -20.07 14.27 4.18
C LEU A 231 -21.24 13.45 4.74
N PRO A 232 -22.36 13.36 4.04
CA PRO A 232 -23.50 12.54 4.46
C PRO A 232 -23.20 11.05 4.32
N CYS A 233 -21.94 10.66 4.53
CA CYS A 233 -21.44 9.29 4.43
C CYS A 233 -21.10 8.80 5.82
N SER A 234 -21.84 7.84 6.27
CA SER A 234 -21.66 7.16 7.55
C SER A 234 -20.38 6.35 7.68
N ARG A 235 -19.51 6.34 6.65
CA ARG A 235 -18.20 5.67 6.68
C ARG A 235 -17.26 6.30 5.66
N ILE A 236 -16.20 6.93 6.16
CA ILE A 236 -15.02 7.35 5.41
C ILE A 236 -13.97 6.26 5.64
N PHE A 237 -13.43 5.71 4.58
CA PHE A 237 -12.32 4.76 4.60
C PHE A 237 -11.07 5.41 4.02
#